data_3fde3b51588ef7e6187a93ce70e938b0
#
_entry.id   3fde3b51588ef7e6187a93ce70e938b0
#
_cell.length_a   1.000
_cell.length_b   1.000
_cell.length_c   1.000
_cell.angle_alpha   90.00
_cell.angle_beta   90.00
_cell.angle_gamma   90.00
#
_symmetry.space_group_name_H-M   'P 1'
#
loop_
_entity.id
_entity.type
_entity.pdbx_description
1 polymer ?
#
loop_
_entity_poly.entity_id
_entity_poly.type
_entity_poly.pdbx_seq_one_letter_code
_entity_poly.pdbx_strand_id
1 'polypeptide(L)'
;MNLMDGLTFEQQASRNFLLQRCTFQRHPIQEERKKERILYVSLLNRLVRSQLDPDPELTACLQRLLQVLDVSAEEMKAEETAIPKGLKKLASVFWHGGFSFGLKNYQALCLVESVCLVGLAAHDSKEKMQAVLADFCKTGKIAETLQQSLTDYFNHLFTVTVMTPGKELAASASYLDFMYGRLFRYRELPRYHVAICATMSAGKSTFINSLLGSDYIPSGNEACTAKITSIADNDIFPELLGCCREKEVLHPPVTPVTNEVLQTWNMNEDIAHVFLEGDLQGVGSEQTVLVVHDTPGTNSSENPLHHQRTMDFLKHHPLQTIIYLLNAEHISTSDNKTLLLEIKHNVLDVVPQTHIVFLVNKVDSFDLESGDDLTQTLDDACQDLEKLGFKEPQVIPVMAYAARLFKMALMGQENRFTRKEKLEFADFFERCLEENLDLTKYQCHIDLPGQAPTASGSVIIGKHTYDKGKIAEALRCTGICSVADLLDEAVHHYQPEDKPLSPAEVLQQQKDGALSEEEKELLADLDQWEQENVDEPLSEEQEMADLLADLDQWEENNS
;
A
#
# COMPACT_ATOMS: atom_id res chain seq x y z
N MET A 1 -22.43 15.29 -1.64
CA MET A 1 -21.89 13.94 -1.52
C MET A 1 -20.39 14.08 -1.35
N ASN A 2 -19.82 13.62 -0.27
CA ASN A 2 -18.38 13.72 -0.03
C ASN A 2 -17.69 12.80 -1.06
N LEU A 3 -16.58 13.25 -1.69
CA LEU A 3 -15.83 12.47 -2.67
C LEU A 3 -15.35 11.10 -2.12
N MET A 4 -15.28 10.99 -0.80
CA MET A 4 -14.77 9.82 -0.10
C MET A 4 -15.87 8.82 0.31
N ASP A 5 -17.16 9.20 0.12
CA ASP A 5 -18.28 8.31 0.46
C ASP A 5 -18.27 7.08 -0.45
N GLY A 6 -18.17 5.89 0.16
CA GLY A 6 -18.16 4.60 -0.54
C GLY A 6 -16.78 4.04 -0.90
N LEU A 7 -15.67 4.74 -0.61
CA LEU A 7 -14.32 4.21 -0.75
C LEU A 7 -13.83 3.58 0.56
N THR A 8 -13.22 2.40 0.48
CA THR A 8 -12.48 1.83 1.62
C THR A 8 -11.30 2.73 2.01
N PHE A 9 -10.79 2.62 3.24
CA PHE A 9 -9.61 3.38 3.66
C PHE A 9 -8.37 3.08 2.82
N GLU A 10 -8.22 1.87 2.35
CA GLU A 10 -7.14 1.46 1.46
C GLU A 10 -7.26 2.15 0.08
N GLN A 11 -8.46 2.23 -0.48
CA GLN A 11 -8.73 2.97 -1.72
C GLN A 11 -8.52 4.48 -1.53
N GLN A 12 -8.90 5.03 -0.39
CA GLN A 12 -8.65 6.43 -0.03
C GLN A 12 -7.15 6.72 0.07
N ALA A 13 -6.38 5.84 0.72
CA ALA A 13 -4.93 5.96 0.82
C ALA A 13 -4.27 5.89 -0.57
N SER A 14 -4.64 4.91 -1.39
CA SER A 14 -4.15 4.77 -2.76
C SER A 14 -4.45 6.02 -3.61
N ARG A 15 -5.69 6.51 -3.56
CA ARG A 15 -6.09 7.76 -4.21
C ARG A 15 -5.21 8.95 -3.78
N ASN A 16 -5.00 9.11 -2.48
CA ASN A 16 -4.21 10.21 -1.94
C ASN A 16 -2.74 10.10 -2.38
N PHE A 17 -2.17 8.90 -2.42
CA PHE A 17 -0.83 8.65 -2.96
C PHE A 17 -0.74 9.01 -4.43
N LEU A 18 -1.70 8.60 -5.26
CA LEU A 18 -1.74 8.95 -6.68
C LEU A 18 -1.78 10.47 -6.90
N LEU A 19 -2.61 11.20 -6.15
CA LEU A 19 -2.65 12.66 -6.20
C LEU A 19 -1.32 13.28 -5.74
N GLN A 20 -0.69 12.75 -4.69
CA GLN A 20 0.61 13.23 -4.20
C GLN A 20 1.72 13.05 -5.24
N ARG A 21 1.66 12.01 -6.06
CA ARG A 21 2.63 11.74 -7.13
C ARG A 21 2.45 12.61 -8.37
N CYS A 22 1.36 13.39 -8.49
CA CYS A 22 1.20 14.40 -9.52
C CYS A 22 2.14 15.59 -9.24
N THR A 23 3.36 15.53 -9.78
CA THR A 23 4.39 16.55 -9.58
C THR A 23 4.36 17.65 -10.65
N PHE A 24 3.68 17.41 -11.79
CA PHE A 24 3.54 18.32 -12.94
C PHE A 24 4.86 18.81 -13.54
N GLN A 25 5.98 18.13 -13.24
CA GLN A 25 7.29 18.49 -13.79
C GLN A 25 7.29 18.40 -15.32
N ARG A 26 7.98 19.35 -15.97
CA ARG A 26 8.05 19.46 -17.43
C ARG A 26 6.67 19.64 -18.09
N HIS A 27 5.75 20.31 -17.43
CA HIS A 27 4.44 20.58 -18.01
C HIS A 27 4.58 21.34 -19.32
N PRO A 28 3.93 20.93 -20.42
CA PRO A 28 4.16 21.51 -21.77
C PRO A 28 3.89 23.01 -21.86
N ILE A 29 2.95 23.55 -21.04
CA ILE A 29 2.62 24.98 -21.05
C ILE A 29 3.61 25.84 -20.24
N GLN A 30 4.56 25.25 -19.53
CA GLN A 30 5.51 25.97 -18.67
C GLN A 30 6.35 27.00 -19.45
N GLU A 31 6.67 26.70 -20.71
CA GLU A 31 7.44 27.56 -21.59
C GLU A 31 6.63 28.72 -22.21
N GLU A 32 5.30 28.69 -22.04
CA GLU A 32 4.43 29.72 -22.59
C GLU A 32 4.44 31.00 -21.73
N ARG A 33 3.91 32.08 -22.30
CA ARG A 33 3.80 33.37 -21.57
C ARG A 33 2.89 33.23 -20.36
N LYS A 34 3.14 34.03 -19.34
CA LYS A 34 2.39 33.96 -18.06
C LYS A 34 0.87 34.08 -18.28
N LYS A 35 0.40 34.87 -19.21
CA LYS A 35 -1.03 35.03 -19.53
C LYS A 35 -1.64 33.69 -20.01
N GLU A 36 -0.93 32.96 -20.87
CA GLU A 36 -1.37 31.68 -21.37
C GLU A 36 -1.42 30.62 -20.26
N ARG A 37 -0.41 30.64 -19.36
CA ARG A 37 -0.38 29.75 -18.19
C ARG A 37 -1.54 30.02 -17.24
N ILE A 38 -1.83 31.28 -16.92
CA ILE A 38 -2.98 31.69 -16.09
C ILE A 38 -4.29 31.19 -16.70
N LEU A 39 -4.49 31.44 -17.99
CA LEU A 39 -5.71 31.03 -18.68
C LEU A 39 -5.88 29.51 -18.70
N TYR A 40 -4.78 28.77 -18.93
CA TYR A 40 -4.79 27.32 -18.90
C TYR A 40 -5.27 26.76 -17.56
N VAL A 41 -4.64 27.16 -16.45
CA VAL A 41 -5.01 26.66 -15.12
C VAL A 41 -6.42 27.10 -14.70
N SER A 42 -6.86 28.28 -15.13
CA SER A 42 -8.22 28.77 -14.86
C SER A 42 -9.27 27.91 -15.57
N LEU A 43 -9.00 27.50 -16.81
CA LEU A 43 -9.88 26.61 -17.57
C LEU A 43 -9.86 25.19 -17.00
N LEU A 44 -8.68 24.65 -16.71
CA LEU A 44 -8.53 23.32 -16.11
C LEU A 44 -9.28 23.26 -14.76
N ASN A 45 -9.06 24.22 -13.88
CA ASN A 45 -9.76 24.28 -12.60
C ASN A 45 -11.29 24.38 -12.78
N ARG A 46 -11.74 25.12 -13.79
CA ARG A 46 -13.17 25.24 -14.13
C ARG A 46 -13.76 23.92 -14.60
N LEU A 47 -13.05 23.16 -15.44
CA LEU A 47 -13.47 21.84 -15.91
C LEU A 47 -13.54 20.87 -14.74
N VAL A 48 -12.50 20.79 -13.92
CA VAL A 48 -12.47 19.93 -12.73
C VAL A 48 -13.65 20.24 -11.81
N ARG A 49 -13.87 21.52 -11.45
CA ARG A 49 -14.99 21.95 -10.60
C ARG A 49 -16.38 21.78 -11.22
N SER A 50 -16.47 21.53 -12.50
CA SER A 50 -17.76 21.20 -13.14
C SER A 50 -18.21 19.76 -12.87
N GLN A 51 -17.29 18.91 -12.45
CA GLN A 51 -17.53 17.49 -12.18
C GLN A 51 -17.56 17.19 -10.69
N LEU A 52 -16.71 17.85 -9.91
CA LEU A 52 -16.57 17.59 -8.47
C LEU A 52 -16.10 18.84 -7.71
N ASP A 53 -16.44 18.92 -6.43
CA ASP A 53 -15.90 19.91 -5.52
C ASP A 53 -14.54 19.40 -4.99
N PRO A 54 -13.45 20.20 -5.13
CA PRO A 54 -12.14 19.80 -4.65
C PRO A 54 -12.11 19.63 -3.12
N ASP A 55 -11.65 18.47 -2.69
CA ASP A 55 -11.29 18.20 -1.31
C ASP A 55 -9.86 18.74 -1.00
N PRO A 56 -9.36 18.60 0.24
CA PRO A 56 -8.02 19.06 0.62
C PRO A 56 -6.90 18.49 -0.24
N GLU A 57 -6.95 17.20 -0.57
CA GLU A 57 -5.89 16.51 -1.32
C GLU A 57 -5.85 16.95 -2.79
N LEU A 58 -7.00 17.04 -3.44
CA LEU A 58 -7.08 17.60 -4.79
C LEU A 58 -6.69 19.07 -4.80
N THR A 59 -7.07 19.84 -3.78
CA THR A 59 -6.66 21.23 -3.64
C THR A 59 -5.15 21.35 -3.54
N ALA A 60 -4.49 20.52 -2.72
CA ALA A 60 -3.03 20.47 -2.62
C ALA A 60 -2.38 20.05 -3.94
N CYS A 61 -2.97 19.09 -4.66
CA CYS A 61 -2.52 18.69 -6.00
C CYS A 61 -2.57 19.86 -6.98
N LEU A 62 -3.69 20.59 -7.05
CA LEU A 62 -3.84 21.77 -7.91
C LEU A 62 -2.89 22.92 -7.51
N GLN A 63 -2.59 23.08 -6.21
CA GLN A 63 -1.60 24.07 -5.76
C GLN A 63 -0.20 23.72 -6.28
N ARG A 64 0.20 22.45 -6.34
CA ARG A 64 1.48 22.04 -6.95
C ARG A 64 1.53 22.41 -8.45
N LEU A 65 0.43 22.21 -9.17
CA LEU A 65 0.35 22.65 -10.57
C LEU A 65 0.54 24.17 -10.70
N LEU A 66 -0.13 24.97 -9.86
CA LEU A 66 0.04 26.42 -9.84
C LEU A 66 1.50 26.83 -9.58
N GLN A 67 2.17 26.18 -8.63
CA GLN A 67 3.58 26.41 -8.32
C GLN A 67 4.49 26.11 -9.51
N VAL A 68 4.32 24.97 -10.16
CA VAL A 68 5.10 24.57 -11.35
C VAL A 68 4.91 25.56 -12.49
N LEU A 69 3.70 26.09 -12.66
CA LEU A 69 3.39 27.04 -13.72
C LEU A 69 3.64 28.51 -13.33
N ASP A 70 4.15 28.78 -12.14
CA ASP A 70 4.40 30.14 -11.63
C ASP A 70 3.14 31.04 -11.74
N VAL A 71 2.01 30.54 -11.25
CA VAL A 71 0.70 31.22 -11.24
C VAL A 71 0.19 31.28 -9.80
N SER A 72 -0.24 32.49 -9.35
CA SER A 72 -0.83 32.60 -8.02
C SER A 72 -2.33 32.22 -8.03
N ALA A 73 -2.85 31.84 -6.88
CA ALA A 73 -4.27 31.53 -6.72
C ALA A 73 -5.16 32.75 -7.00
N GLU A 74 -4.69 33.97 -6.70
CA GLU A 74 -5.38 35.21 -6.97
C GLU A 74 -5.45 35.51 -8.48
N GLU A 75 -4.33 35.30 -9.21
CA GLU A 75 -4.28 35.45 -10.67
C GLU A 75 -5.24 34.48 -11.35
N MET A 76 -5.24 33.20 -10.92
CA MET A 76 -6.17 32.19 -11.43
C MET A 76 -7.63 32.57 -11.16
N LYS A 77 -7.98 32.97 -9.93
CA LYS A 77 -9.35 33.35 -9.57
C LYS A 77 -9.82 34.60 -10.33
N ALA A 78 -8.95 35.60 -10.54
CA ALA A 78 -9.27 36.80 -11.31
C ALA A 78 -9.62 36.44 -12.75
N GLU A 79 -8.83 35.55 -13.40
CA GLU A 79 -9.11 35.11 -14.77
C GLU A 79 -10.37 34.24 -14.83
N GLU A 80 -10.60 33.34 -13.85
CA GLU A 80 -11.83 32.53 -13.76
C GLU A 80 -13.10 33.39 -13.72
N THR A 81 -13.07 34.53 -13.06
CA THR A 81 -14.23 35.47 -13.03
C THR A 81 -14.52 36.07 -14.38
N ALA A 82 -13.50 36.24 -15.24
CA ALA A 82 -13.64 36.73 -16.61
C ALA A 82 -14.15 35.65 -17.58
N ILE A 83 -13.99 34.36 -17.24
CA ILE A 83 -14.50 33.24 -18.04
C ILE A 83 -16.02 33.11 -17.87
N PRO A 84 -16.80 32.99 -18.95
CA PRO A 84 -18.26 32.87 -18.89
C PRO A 84 -18.69 31.68 -18.02
N LYS A 85 -19.71 31.88 -17.16
CA LYS A 85 -20.25 30.80 -16.31
C LYS A 85 -20.97 29.75 -17.15
N GLY A 86 -20.65 28.48 -16.88
CA GLY A 86 -21.28 27.29 -17.45
C GLY A 86 -20.51 26.65 -18.61
N LEU A 87 -20.50 25.31 -18.66
CA LEU A 87 -19.76 24.50 -19.65
C LEU A 87 -20.10 24.84 -21.10
N LYS A 88 -21.39 25.10 -21.43
CA LYS A 88 -21.82 25.49 -22.77
C LYS A 88 -21.19 26.80 -23.25
N LYS A 89 -20.85 27.70 -22.33
CA LYS A 89 -20.17 28.98 -22.65
C LYS A 89 -18.64 28.82 -22.66
N LEU A 90 -18.10 27.84 -21.92
CA LEU A 90 -16.69 27.44 -22.03
C LEU A 90 -16.36 26.98 -23.45
N ALA A 91 -17.26 26.26 -24.12
CA ALA A 91 -17.09 25.85 -25.50
C ALA A 91 -16.84 27.06 -26.43
N SER A 92 -17.51 28.19 -26.21
CA SER A 92 -17.31 29.40 -27.00
C SER A 92 -15.94 30.05 -26.70
N VAL A 93 -15.44 29.95 -25.50
CA VAL A 93 -14.09 30.44 -25.12
C VAL A 93 -13.01 29.52 -25.69
N PHE A 94 -13.18 28.21 -25.60
CA PHE A 94 -12.23 27.21 -26.12
C PHE A 94 -12.10 27.29 -27.67
N TRP A 95 -13.21 27.47 -28.40
CA TRP A 95 -13.23 27.22 -29.84
C TRP A 95 -13.45 28.46 -30.73
N HIS A 96 -13.92 29.60 -30.20
CA HIS A 96 -14.41 30.71 -31.00
C HIS A 96 -13.71 32.06 -30.77
N GLY A 97 -12.47 32.09 -30.32
CA GLY A 97 -11.69 33.29 -30.59
C GLY A 97 -11.44 34.27 -29.44
N GLY A 98 -11.50 33.84 -28.20
CA GLY A 98 -10.87 34.56 -27.07
C GLY A 98 -9.43 34.12 -26.80
N PHE A 99 -8.98 33.06 -27.46
CA PHE A 99 -7.66 32.49 -27.27
C PHE A 99 -6.63 33.11 -28.18
N SER A 100 -5.52 33.56 -27.60
CA SER A 100 -4.31 33.82 -28.37
C SER A 100 -3.87 32.53 -29.09
N PHE A 101 -3.21 32.66 -30.24
CA PHE A 101 -2.76 31.58 -31.09
C PHE A 101 -1.98 30.47 -30.31
N GLY A 102 -1.32 30.82 -29.19
CA GLY A 102 -0.55 29.90 -28.35
C GLY A 102 -1.36 28.80 -27.65
N LEU A 103 -2.54 29.14 -27.13
CA LEU A 103 -3.35 28.17 -26.35
C LEU A 103 -4.12 27.17 -27.20
N LYS A 104 -4.28 27.45 -28.50
CA LYS A 104 -4.96 26.54 -29.41
C LYS A 104 -4.32 25.14 -29.45
N ASN A 105 -3.02 25.06 -29.25
CA ASN A 105 -2.26 23.81 -29.23
C ASN A 105 -2.41 23.02 -27.92
N TYR A 106 -2.95 23.63 -26.85
CA TYR A 106 -3.07 23.02 -25.52
C TYR A 106 -4.51 22.68 -25.13
N GLN A 107 -5.47 22.85 -26.06
CA GLN A 107 -6.89 22.53 -25.79
C GLN A 107 -7.10 21.05 -25.50
N ALA A 108 -6.50 20.20 -26.33
CA ALA A 108 -6.55 18.75 -26.16
C ALA A 108 -5.89 18.31 -24.83
N LEU A 109 -4.73 18.87 -24.50
CA LEU A 109 -4.06 18.65 -23.22
C LEU A 109 -4.97 19.03 -22.05
N CYS A 110 -5.56 20.23 -22.07
CA CYS A 110 -6.41 20.71 -20.97
C CYS A 110 -7.63 19.80 -20.72
N LEU A 111 -8.23 19.29 -21.80
CA LEU A 111 -9.35 18.36 -21.69
C LEU A 111 -8.94 17.02 -21.09
N VAL A 112 -7.89 16.38 -21.63
CA VAL A 112 -7.41 15.09 -21.15
C VAL A 112 -6.92 15.22 -19.71
N GLU A 113 -6.14 16.24 -19.40
CA GLU A 113 -5.62 16.47 -18.06
C GLU A 113 -6.72 16.72 -17.03
N SER A 114 -7.77 17.49 -17.41
CA SER A 114 -8.92 17.69 -16.52
C SER A 114 -9.65 16.38 -16.21
N VAL A 115 -9.83 15.50 -17.19
CA VAL A 115 -10.44 14.17 -17.00
C VAL A 115 -9.54 13.29 -16.13
N CYS A 116 -8.23 13.32 -16.34
CA CYS A 116 -7.27 12.57 -15.53
C CYS A 116 -7.33 13.01 -14.04
N LEU A 117 -7.33 14.30 -13.78
CA LEU A 117 -7.43 14.83 -12.40
C LEU A 117 -8.77 14.48 -11.74
N VAL A 118 -9.88 14.60 -12.47
CA VAL A 118 -11.21 14.17 -11.98
C VAL A 118 -11.18 12.68 -11.63
N GLY A 119 -10.70 11.85 -12.55
CA GLY A 119 -10.67 10.40 -12.35
C GLY A 119 -9.75 9.94 -11.22
N LEU A 120 -8.62 10.60 -11.01
CA LEU A 120 -7.75 10.34 -9.84
C LEU A 120 -8.43 10.79 -8.55
N ALA A 121 -9.01 11.99 -8.54
CA ALA A 121 -9.63 12.56 -7.35
C ALA A 121 -10.92 11.82 -6.91
N ALA A 122 -11.72 11.35 -7.85
CA ALA A 122 -12.93 10.57 -7.57
C ALA A 122 -12.66 9.06 -7.45
N HIS A 123 -11.42 8.63 -7.68
CA HIS A 123 -11.07 7.19 -7.79
C HIS A 123 -11.97 6.44 -8.79
N ASP A 124 -12.30 7.13 -9.89
CA ASP A 124 -13.26 6.62 -10.89
C ASP A 124 -12.66 5.53 -11.77
N SER A 125 -13.50 4.59 -12.18
CA SER A 125 -13.13 3.60 -13.20
C SER A 125 -12.85 4.28 -14.56
N LYS A 126 -12.13 3.55 -15.43
CA LYS A 126 -11.85 3.99 -16.81
C LYS A 126 -13.12 4.38 -17.57
N GLU A 127 -14.20 3.61 -17.41
CA GLU A 127 -15.48 3.83 -18.09
C GLU A 127 -16.16 5.13 -17.64
N LYS A 128 -16.12 5.43 -16.35
CA LYS A 128 -16.63 6.70 -15.82
C LYS A 128 -15.82 7.88 -16.33
N MET A 129 -14.50 7.77 -16.36
CA MET A 129 -13.61 8.79 -16.90
C MET A 129 -13.86 9.02 -18.40
N GLN A 130 -14.09 7.96 -19.18
CA GLN A 130 -14.51 8.06 -20.59
C GLN A 130 -15.83 8.80 -20.75
N ALA A 131 -16.78 8.56 -19.86
CA ALA A 131 -18.06 9.28 -19.89
C ALA A 131 -17.87 10.78 -19.62
N VAL A 132 -16.99 11.16 -18.69
CA VAL A 132 -16.62 12.57 -18.44
C VAL A 132 -15.97 13.19 -19.67
N LEU A 133 -15.03 12.48 -20.33
CA LEU A 133 -14.41 12.96 -21.58
C LEU A 133 -15.45 13.18 -22.67
N ALA A 134 -16.37 12.24 -22.86
CA ALA A 134 -17.44 12.32 -23.83
C ALA A 134 -18.39 13.50 -23.55
N ASP A 135 -18.73 13.75 -22.27
CA ASP A 135 -19.51 14.92 -21.86
C ASP A 135 -18.79 16.25 -22.16
N PHE A 136 -17.50 16.34 -21.84
CA PHE A 136 -16.69 17.49 -22.20
C PHE A 136 -16.63 17.73 -23.71
N CYS A 137 -16.46 16.66 -24.51
CA CYS A 137 -16.45 16.74 -25.97
C CYS A 137 -17.81 17.19 -26.52
N LYS A 138 -18.91 16.62 -26.06
CA LYS A 138 -20.27 16.97 -26.45
C LYS A 138 -20.60 18.41 -26.11
N THR A 139 -20.32 18.82 -24.86
CA THR A 139 -20.60 20.16 -24.37
C THR A 139 -19.71 21.20 -25.02
N GLY A 140 -18.45 20.84 -25.31
CA GLY A 140 -17.47 21.65 -26.05
C GLY A 140 -17.75 21.73 -27.54
N LYS A 141 -18.69 20.95 -28.08
CA LYS A 141 -18.95 20.84 -29.54
C LYS A 141 -17.69 20.50 -30.33
N ILE A 142 -16.91 19.56 -29.81
CA ILE A 142 -15.66 19.09 -30.41
C ILE A 142 -15.99 18.29 -31.68
N ALA A 143 -15.21 18.50 -32.74
CA ALA A 143 -15.36 17.74 -33.98
C ALA A 143 -15.16 16.24 -33.72
N GLU A 144 -15.98 15.40 -34.34
CA GLU A 144 -15.97 13.92 -34.12
C GLU A 144 -14.57 13.31 -34.33
N THR A 145 -13.83 13.77 -35.33
CA THR A 145 -12.47 13.30 -35.61
C THR A 145 -11.50 13.59 -34.45
N LEU A 146 -11.62 14.75 -33.81
CA LEU A 146 -10.80 15.08 -32.65
C LEU A 146 -11.29 14.32 -31.40
N GLN A 147 -12.61 14.19 -31.23
CA GLN A 147 -13.18 13.39 -30.15
C GLN A 147 -12.67 11.95 -30.19
N GLN A 148 -12.66 11.31 -31.36
CA GLN A 148 -12.12 9.96 -31.52
C GLN A 148 -10.63 9.92 -31.14
N SER A 149 -9.82 10.86 -31.66
CA SER A 149 -8.39 10.94 -31.34
C SER A 149 -8.13 11.12 -29.84
N LEU A 150 -8.94 11.91 -29.14
CA LEU A 150 -8.84 12.11 -27.68
C LEU A 150 -9.23 10.84 -26.92
N THR A 151 -10.26 10.15 -27.35
CA THR A 151 -10.73 8.90 -26.74
C THR A 151 -9.70 7.79 -26.91
N ASP A 152 -9.15 7.65 -28.11
CA ASP A 152 -8.12 6.63 -28.40
C ASP A 152 -6.87 6.89 -27.57
N TYR A 153 -6.43 8.15 -27.48
CA TYR A 153 -5.27 8.51 -26.67
C TYR A 153 -5.54 8.33 -25.17
N PHE A 154 -6.71 8.73 -24.69
CA PHE A 154 -7.10 8.51 -23.30
C PHE A 154 -7.08 7.02 -22.93
N ASN A 155 -7.58 6.16 -23.82
CA ASN A 155 -7.52 4.70 -23.63
C ASN A 155 -6.09 4.18 -23.56
N HIS A 156 -5.18 4.75 -24.34
CA HIS A 156 -3.77 4.39 -24.33
C HIS A 156 -3.11 4.63 -22.98
N LEU A 157 -3.53 5.63 -22.20
CA LEU A 157 -2.95 5.90 -20.87
C LEU A 157 -3.07 4.70 -19.90
N PHE A 158 -4.01 3.79 -20.16
CA PHE A 158 -4.23 2.58 -19.35
C PHE A 158 -3.51 1.34 -19.90
N THR A 159 -2.76 1.47 -20.98
CA THR A 159 -2.11 0.33 -21.63
C THR A 159 -0.60 0.58 -21.80
N VAL A 160 0.17 -0.50 -21.93
CA VAL A 160 1.62 -0.44 -22.17
C VAL A 160 1.94 -0.34 -23.68
N THR A 161 0.92 -0.32 -24.55
CA THR A 161 1.08 -0.33 -26.01
C THR A 161 1.63 1.00 -26.51
N VAL A 162 2.53 0.96 -27.51
CA VAL A 162 3.01 2.17 -28.19
C VAL A 162 1.95 2.70 -29.13
N MET A 163 1.56 3.97 -28.94
CA MET A 163 0.59 4.66 -29.79
C MET A 163 1.21 5.90 -30.43
N THR A 164 0.90 6.17 -31.69
CA THR A 164 1.23 7.46 -32.31
C THR A 164 0.08 8.45 -32.00
N PRO A 165 0.34 9.48 -31.18
CA PRO A 165 -0.68 10.45 -30.82
C PRO A 165 -1.12 11.29 -32.04
N GLY A 166 -2.40 11.72 -32.05
CA GLY A 166 -2.88 12.70 -32.99
C GLY A 166 -2.12 14.03 -32.90
N LYS A 167 -2.18 14.85 -33.95
CA LYS A 167 -1.44 16.12 -34.03
C LYS A 167 -1.70 17.05 -32.83
N GLU A 168 -2.89 17.03 -32.31
CA GLU A 168 -3.37 17.87 -31.22
C GLU A 168 -2.72 17.53 -29.86
N LEU A 169 -2.27 16.28 -29.71
CA LEU A 169 -1.61 15.77 -28.49
C LEU A 169 -0.13 15.47 -28.68
N ALA A 170 0.39 15.54 -29.91
CA ALA A 170 1.76 15.14 -30.22
C ALA A 170 2.83 15.81 -29.33
N ALA A 171 2.66 17.10 -29.00
CA ALA A 171 3.58 17.83 -28.13
C ALA A 171 3.39 17.52 -26.62
N SER A 172 2.27 16.92 -26.24
CA SER A 172 1.91 16.69 -24.83
C SER A 172 1.86 15.21 -24.44
N ALA A 173 1.98 14.32 -25.42
CA ALA A 173 1.81 12.88 -25.20
C ALA A 173 2.81 12.30 -24.20
N SER A 174 4.09 12.63 -24.35
CA SER A 174 5.12 12.16 -23.43
C SER A 174 4.92 12.66 -21.99
N TYR A 175 4.41 13.88 -21.84
CA TYR A 175 4.06 14.42 -20.53
C TYR A 175 2.87 13.69 -19.93
N LEU A 176 1.78 13.51 -20.69
CA LEU A 176 0.58 12.83 -20.22
C LEU A 176 0.86 11.38 -19.85
N ASP A 177 1.64 10.66 -20.66
CA ASP A 177 2.02 9.29 -20.35
C ASP A 177 2.91 9.24 -19.10
N PHE A 178 3.90 10.11 -19.00
CA PHE A 178 4.77 10.19 -17.82
C PHE A 178 3.99 10.58 -16.55
N MET A 179 3.07 11.54 -16.64
CA MET A 179 2.35 12.08 -15.48
C MET A 179 1.16 11.19 -15.07
N TYR A 180 0.35 10.74 -16.03
CA TYR A 180 -0.91 10.06 -15.75
C TYR A 180 -0.93 8.59 -16.18
N GLY A 181 -0.33 8.26 -17.31
CA GLY A 181 -0.32 6.90 -17.83
C GLY A 181 0.31 5.91 -16.85
N ARG A 182 1.44 6.27 -16.23
CA ARG A 182 2.10 5.43 -15.22
C ARG A 182 1.20 5.24 -13.97
N LEU A 183 0.54 6.30 -13.52
CA LEU A 183 -0.34 6.25 -12.34
C LEU A 183 -1.58 5.39 -12.59
N PHE A 184 -2.20 5.52 -13.79
CA PHE A 184 -3.37 4.71 -14.12
C PHE A 184 -3.00 3.24 -14.29
N ARG A 185 -1.92 2.93 -14.99
CA ARG A 185 -1.46 1.54 -15.13
C ARG A 185 -1.21 0.89 -13.77
N TYR A 186 -0.48 1.58 -12.88
CA TYR A 186 -0.25 1.10 -11.51
C TYR A 186 -1.56 0.92 -10.71
N ARG A 187 -2.50 1.86 -10.82
CA ARG A 187 -3.80 1.80 -10.14
C ARG A 187 -4.63 0.58 -10.55
N GLU A 188 -4.61 0.25 -11.84
CA GLU A 188 -5.39 -0.86 -12.40
C GLU A 188 -4.74 -2.24 -12.16
N LEU A 189 -3.51 -2.30 -11.66
CA LEU A 189 -2.87 -3.57 -11.35
C LEU A 189 -3.62 -4.30 -10.22
N PRO A 190 -3.79 -5.61 -10.34
CA PRO A 190 -4.31 -6.43 -9.24
C PRO A 190 -3.39 -6.35 -8.03
N ARG A 191 -3.94 -6.66 -6.85
CA ARG A 191 -3.23 -6.64 -5.57
C ARG A 191 -3.09 -8.06 -5.04
N TYR A 192 -1.87 -8.41 -4.64
CA TYR A 192 -1.54 -9.67 -3.97
C TYR A 192 -1.25 -9.38 -2.50
N HIS A 193 -2.12 -9.83 -1.61
CA HIS A 193 -2.07 -9.47 -0.19
C HIS A 193 -1.36 -10.56 0.62
N VAL A 194 -0.32 -10.17 1.36
CA VAL A 194 0.49 -11.04 2.22
C VAL A 194 0.45 -10.52 3.65
N ALA A 195 -0.02 -11.32 4.60
CA ALA A 195 0.06 -10.98 6.02
C ALA A 195 1.33 -11.55 6.66
N ILE A 196 2.05 -10.73 7.42
CA ILE A 196 3.19 -11.16 8.23
C ILE A 196 2.74 -11.37 9.66
N CYS A 197 2.77 -12.59 10.12
CA CYS A 197 2.35 -12.99 11.46
C CYS A 197 3.51 -13.55 12.27
N ALA A 198 3.53 -13.29 13.55
CA ALA A 198 4.49 -13.87 14.49
C ALA A 198 4.12 -13.58 15.94
N THR A 199 4.66 -14.34 16.86
CA THR A 199 4.73 -13.95 18.27
C THR A 199 5.69 -12.76 18.46
N MET A 200 5.65 -12.12 19.63
CA MET A 200 6.57 -11.02 19.94
C MET A 200 8.04 -11.44 19.79
N SER A 201 8.86 -10.48 19.43
CA SER A 201 10.32 -10.64 19.29
C SER A 201 10.79 -11.66 18.25
N ALA A 202 9.93 -12.18 17.37
CA ALA A 202 10.35 -13.05 16.27
C ALA A 202 11.09 -12.29 15.13
N GLY A 203 11.09 -10.95 15.16
CA GLY A 203 11.84 -10.12 14.21
C GLY A 203 11.04 -9.65 13.00
N LYS A 204 9.69 -9.52 13.10
CA LYS A 204 8.83 -9.05 11.99
C LYS A 204 9.29 -7.72 11.40
N SER A 205 9.43 -6.67 12.22
CA SER A 205 9.84 -5.34 11.74
C SER A 205 11.23 -5.38 11.10
N THR A 206 12.16 -6.18 11.63
CA THR A 206 13.49 -6.39 11.03
C THR A 206 13.38 -7.08 9.67
N PHE A 207 12.51 -8.08 9.55
CA PHE A 207 12.24 -8.77 8.29
C PHE A 207 11.66 -7.81 7.25
N ILE A 208 10.66 -7.01 7.61
CA ILE A 208 10.07 -6.02 6.69
C ILE A 208 11.10 -4.95 6.29
N ASN A 209 11.91 -4.46 7.23
CA ASN A 209 13.01 -3.56 6.92
C ASN A 209 14.04 -4.20 5.98
N SER A 210 14.25 -5.52 6.07
CA SER A 210 15.11 -6.23 5.12
C SER A 210 14.50 -6.31 3.72
N LEU A 211 13.19 -6.34 3.57
CA LEU A 211 12.50 -6.21 2.28
C LEU A 211 12.60 -4.79 1.72
N LEU A 212 12.37 -3.78 2.55
CA LEU A 212 12.47 -2.36 2.18
C LEU A 212 13.91 -1.87 1.95
N GLY A 213 14.90 -2.63 2.39
CA GLY A 213 16.31 -2.26 2.29
C GLY A 213 16.73 -1.05 3.13
N SER A 214 15.95 -0.68 4.14
CA SER A 214 16.22 0.47 5.02
C SER A 214 15.47 0.35 6.35
N ASP A 215 15.89 1.15 7.35
CA ASP A 215 15.26 1.22 8.68
C ASP A 215 14.07 2.17 8.70
N TYR A 216 12.97 1.75 8.09
CA TYR A 216 11.72 2.51 8.15
C TYR A 216 10.85 2.09 9.32
N ILE A 217 10.52 0.80 9.41
CA ILE A 217 9.65 0.27 10.47
C ILE A 217 10.42 0.25 11.80
N PRO A 218 9.92 0.90 12.86
CA PRO A 218 10.57 0.87 14.16
C PRO A 218 10.75 -0.56 14.67
N SER A 219 11.96 -0.92 15.03
CA SER A 219 12.30 -2.23 15.61
C SER A 219 12.80 -2.03 17.04
N GLY A 220 12.20 -2.70 18.01
CA GLY A 220 12.59 -2.62 19.42
C GLY A 220 12.01 -3.78 20.23
N ASN A 221 12.51 -3.97 21.46
CA ASN A 221 12.04 -5.02 22.36
C ASN A 221 10.70 -4.69 23.06
N GLU A 222 10.24 -3.44 22.97
CA GLU A 222 8.92 -3.04 23.44
C GLU A 222 7.91 -3.25 22.32
N ALA A 223 6.63 -3.41 22.63
CA ALA A 223 5.54 -3.65 21.67
C ALA A 223 5.43 -2.53 20.63
N CYS A 224 6.38 -2.52 19.68
CA CYS A 224 6.58 -1.43 18.74
C CYS A 224 5.51 -1.33 17.66
N THR A 225 4.73 -2.39 17.43
CA THR A 225 3.71 -2.42 16.38
C THR A 225 2.37 -2.77 16.98
N ALA A 226 1.67 -1.76 17.50
CA ALA A 226 0.28 -1.92 17.96
C ALA A 226 -0.74 -1.78 16.82
N LYS A 227 -0.29 -1.51 15.61
CA LYS A 227 -1.07 -1.10 14.43
C LYS A 227 -0.89 -2.09 13.30
N ILE A 228 -1.89 -2.22 12.45
CA ILE A 228 -1.70 -2.84 11.14
C ILE A 228 -0.96 -1.83 10.24
N THR A 229 0.14 -2.26 9.63
CA THR A 229 0.86 -1.44 8.64
C THR A 229 0.81 -2.14 7.29
N SER A 230 0.12 -1.56 6.32
CA SER A 230 0.03 -2.08 4.96
C SER A 230 1.04 -1.36 4.07
N ILE A 231 1.88 -2.11 3.37
CA ILE A 231 2.95 -1.60 2.50
C ILE A 231 2.68 -2.11 1.09
N ALA A 232 2.31 -1.20 0.19
CA ALA A 232 2.13 -1.51 -1.22
C ALA A 232 3.44 -1.31 -1.98
N ASP A 233 3.84 -2.32 -2.74
CA ASP A 233 5.02 -2.27 -3.58
C ASP A 233 4.85 -1.31 -4.75
N ASN A 234 5.86 -0.48 -5.01
CA ASN A 234 5.85 0.46 -6.12
C ASN A 234 7.27 0.79 -6.60
N ASP A 235 7.74 0.06 -7.61
CA ASP A 235 9.05 0.26 -8.24
C ASP A 235 9.16 1.58 -9.03
N ILE A 236 8.03 2.21 -9.34
CA ILE A 236 8.00 3.39 -10.20
C ILE A 236 8.59 4.60 -9.48
N PHE A 237 8.48 4.64 -8.17
CA PHE A 237 8.86 5.80 -7.35
C PHE A 237 9.75 5.39 -6.18
N PRO A 238 10.96 5.95 -6.08
CA PRO A 238 11.95 5.55 -5.07
C PRO A 238 11.62 6.05 -3.65
N GLU A 239 10.66 6.99 -3.51
CA GLU A 239 10.36 7.61 -2.24
C GLU A 239 9.21 6.87 -1.52
N LEU A 240 9.42 6.56 -0.24
CA LEU A 240 8.38 6.00 0.61
C LEU A 240 7.35 7.07 0.96
N LEU A 241 6.10 6.84 0.58
CA LEU A 241 4.95 7.61 1.01
C LEU A 241 4.21 6.90 2.13
N GLY A 242 3.54 7.68 2.97
CA GLY A 242 2.71 7.11 4.02
C GLY A 242 1.59 8.03 4.46
N CYS A 243 0.51 7.44 4.92
CA CYS A 243 -0.55 8.10 5.65
C CYS A 243 -1.06 7.18 6.76
N CYS A 244 -1.81 7.72 7.70
CA CYS A 244 -2.38 6.94 8.78
C CYS A 244 -3.87 7.22 8.94
N ARG A 245 -4.59 6.21 9.43
CA ARG A 245 -5.99 6.31 9.80
C ARG A 245 -6.10 6.48 11.31
N GLU A 246 -6.63 7.62 11.73
CA GLU A 246 -6.98 7.92 13.11
C GLU A 246 -8.51 7.88 13.25
N LYS A 247 -9.03 6.90 13.97
CA LYS A 247 -10.47 6.61 14.02
C LYS A 247 -11.06 6.47 12.62
N GLU A 248 -11.99 7.35 12.22
CA GLU A 248 -12.64 7.36 10.91
C GLU A 248 -12.02 8.41 9.95
N VAL A 249 -10.85 8.97 10.29
CA VAL A 249 -10.18 10.01 9.48
C VAL A 249 -8.87 9.48 8.92
N LEU A 250 -8.69 9.56 7.61
CA LEU A 250 -7.41 9.34 6.96
C LEU A 250 -6.63 10.66 6.91
N HIS A 251 -5.43 10.67 7.49
CA HIS A 251 -4.56 11.84 7.47
C HIS A 251 -3.92 12.06 6.09
N PRO A 252 -3.57 13.32 5.74
CA PRO A 252 -2.86 13.62 4.51
C PRO A 252 -1.56 12.83 4.36
N PRO A 253 -1.15 12.48 3.11
CA PRO A 253 0.10 11.79 2.87
C PRO A 253 1.33 12.58 3.30
N VAL A 254 2.30 11.87 3.87
CA VAL A 254 3.63 12.39 4.21
C VAL A 254 4.66 11.81 3.25
N THR A 255 5.59 12.64 2.76
CA THR A 255 6.68 12.22 1.89
C THR A 255 7.93 13.09 2.10
N PRO A 256 9.12 12.49 2.21
CA PRO A 256 9.35 11.07 2.48
C PRO A 256 8.93 10.68 3.90
N VAL A 257 8.45 9.46 4.08
CA VAL A 257 8.21 8.90 5.41
C VAL A 257 9.55 8.60 6.08
N THR A 258 9.70 9.04 7.33
CA THR A 258 10.89 8.77 8.15
C THR A 258 10.54 7.85 9.31
N ASN A 259 11.57 7.22 9.91
CA ASN A 259 11.39 6.41 11.11
C ASN A 259 10.72 7.21 12.25
N GLU A 260 11.04 8.50 12.40
CA GLU A 260 10.46 9.39 13.42
C GLU A 260 8.94 9.59 13.21
N VAL A 261 8.52 9.74 11.96
CA VAL A 261 7.08 9.83 11.61
C VAL A 261 6.37 8.55 12.00
N LEU A 262 6.92 7.39 11.63
CA LEU A 262 6.34 6.10 11.97
C LEU A 262 6.33 5.82 13.47
N GLN A 263 7.37 6.23 14.20
CA GLN A 263 7.36 6.17 15.67
C GLN A 263 6.25 7.02 16.26
N THR A 264 6.07 8.25 15.77
CA THR A 264 4.97 9.12 16.22
C THR A 264 3.61 8.49 15.99
N TRP A 265 3.38 7.91 14.81
CA TRP A 265 2.13 7.21 14.51
C TRP A 265 1.94 5.97 15.37
N ASN A 266 3.00 5.21 15.65
CA ASN A 266 2.92 4.03 16.51
C ASN A 266 2.59 4.37 17.97
N MET A 267 3.06 5.52 18.47
CA MET A 267 2.77 5.96 19.85
C MET A 267 1.35 6.51 20.03
N ASN A 268 0.68 6.93 18.95
CA ASN A 268 -0.69 7.45 19.04
C ASN A 268 -1.70 6.30 19.07
N GLU A 269 -2.35 6.08 20.20
CA GLU A 269 -3.33 4.98 20.40
C GLU A 269 -4.58 5.10 19.53
N ASP A 270 -4.96 6.30 19.13
CA ASP A 270 -6.11 6.56 18.25
C ASP A 270 -5.86 6.13 16.79
N ILE A 271 -4.60 5.95 16.38
CA ILE A 271 -4.26 5.45 15.05
C ILE A 271 -4.46 3.93 15.01
N ALA A 272 -5.31 3.46 14.12
CA ALA A 272 -5.62 2.04 13.94
C ALA A 272 -4.80 1.39 12.82
N HIS A 273 -4.50 2.13 11.74
CA HIS A 273 -3.87 1.60 10.55
C HIS A 273 -2.90 2.61 9.93
N VAL A 274 -1.78 2.11 9.43
CA VAL A 274 -0.79 2.87 8.67
C VAL A 274 -0.70 2.31 7.25
N PHE A 275 -0.74 3.17 6.25
CA PHE A 275 -0.60 2.81 4.85
C PHE A 275 0.70 3.40 4.32
N LEU A 276 1.51 2.55 3.69
CA LEU A 276 2.78 2.92 3.06
C LEU A 276 2.78 2.48 1.60
N GLU A 277 3.52 3.20 0.77
CA GLU A 277 3.78 2.84 -0.63
C GLU A 277 5.23 3.12 -0.97
N GLY A 278 5.97 2.10 -1.41
CA GLY A 278 7.38 2.19 -1.77
C GLY A 278 7.93 0.87 -2.28
N ASP A 279 9.16 0.87 -2.78
CA ASP A 279 9.82 -0.26 -3.42
C ASP A 279 10.19 -1.35 -2.40
N LEU A 280 9.66 -2.55 -2.58
CA LEU A 280 10.04 -3.77 -1.88
C LEU A 280 11.13 -4.50 -2.69
N GLN A 281 12.36 -4.33 -2.28
CA GLN A 281 13.56 -4.75 -3.00
C GLN A 281 13.59 -6.24 -3.35
N GLY A 282 13.58 -6.53 -4.65
CA GLY A 282 13.66 -7.89 -5.19
C GLY A 282 12.31 -8.51 -5.55
N VAL A 283 11.23 -7.72 -5.51
CA VAL A 283 9.91 -8.09 -6.04
C VAL A 283 9.53 -7.07 -7.11
N GLY A 284 9.00 -7.50 -8.25
CA GLY A 284 8.58 -6.61 -9.32
C GLY A 284 7.09 -6.28 -9.28
N SER A 285 6.72 -5.02 -9.50
CA SER A 285 5.34 -4.55 -9.52
C SER A 285 4.79 -4.26 -10.92
N GLU A 286 5.29 -4.96 -11.96
CA GLU A 286 4.90 -4.69 -13.35
C GLU A 286 3.50 -5.21 -13.71
N GLN A 287 3.07 -6.34 -13.15
CA GLN A 287 1.81 -7.01 -13.48
C GLN A 287 0.85 -7.06 -12.30
N THR A 288 1.35 -7.17 -11.10
CA THR A 288 0.59 -7.26 -9.85
C THR A 288 1.33 -6.50 -8.77
N VAL A 289 0.63 -5.77 -7.93
CA VAL A 289 1.23 -5.07 -6.80
C VAL A 289 1.23 -5.98 -5.57
N LEU A 290 2.39 -6.26 -5.02
CA LEU A 290 2.51 -6.89 -3.71
C LEU A 290 2.07 -5.92 -2.61
N VAL A 291 1.21 -6.38 -1.72
CA VAL A 291 0.82 -5.63 -0.51
C VAL A 291 1.16 -6.47 0.71
N VAL A 292 2.14 -6.02 1.47
CA VAL A 292 2.57 -6.67 2.70
C VAL A 292 1.89 -6.01 3.90
N HIS A 293 1.25 -6.79 4.74
CA HIS A 293 0.59 -6.33 5.96
C HIS A 293 1.40 -6.76 7.19
N ASP A 294 2.05 -5.81 7.87
CA ASP A 294 2.64 -6.03 9.18
C ASP A 294 1.55 -6.04 10.24
N THR A 295 1.39 -7.17 10.90
CA THR A 295 0.40 -7.32 11.97
C THR A 295 1.06 -7.11 13.34
N PRO A 296 0.32 -6.67 14.37
CA PRO A 296 0.84 -6.61 15.73
C PRO A 296 1.43 -7.95 16.17
N GLY A 297 2.57 -7.92 16.88
CA GLY A 297 3.14 -9.12 17.49
C GLY A 297 2.20 -9.64 18.56
N THR A 298 1.77 -10.90 18.42
CA THR A 298 0.84 -11.51 19.35
C THR A 298 1.59 -12.20 20.47
N ASN A 299 1.39 -11.75 21.71
CA ASN A 299 1.61 -12.55 22.89
C ASN A 299 0.29 -12.52 23.65
N SER A 300 -0.49 -13.60 23.55
CA SER A 300 -1.86 -13.67 24.07
C SER A 300 -1.95 -13.44 25.57
N SER A 301 -0.89 -13.72 26.31
CA SER A 301 -0.83 -13.55 27.76
C SER A 301 -0.53 -12.13 28.21
N GLU A 302 0.22 -11.34 27.40
CA GLU A 302 0.67 -10.00 27.80
C GLU A 302 -0.14 -8.87 27.13
N ASN A 303 -0.67 -9.09 25.91
CA ASN A 303 -1.47 -8.08 25.22
C ASN A 303 -2.61 -8.67 24.39
N PRO A 304 -3.78 -8.92 25.01
CA PRO A 304 -4.95 -9.49 24.33
C PRO A 304 -5.46 -8.65 23.15
N LEU A 305 -5.30 -7.31 23.21
CA LEU A 305 -5.73 -6.39 22.16
C LEU A 305 -4.94 -6.57 20.85
N HIS A 306 -3.63 -6.82 20.94
CA HIS A 306 -2.81 -7.07 19.77
C HIS A 306 -3.20 -8.38 19.09
N HIS A 307 -3.44 -9.41 19.89
CA HIS A 307 -3.91 -10.69 19.40
C HIS A 307 -5.28 -10.55 18.69
N GLN A 308 -6.23 -9.89 19.35
CA GLN A 308 -7.56 -9.65 18.78
C GLN A 308 -7.46 -8.88 17.44
N ARG A 309 -6.71 -7.77 17.39
CA ARG A 309 -6.53 -6.98 16.16
C ARG A 309 -5.94 -7.81 15.02
N THR A 310 -4.93 -8.64 15.31
CA THR A 310 -4.35 -9.53 14.31
C THR A 310 -5.36 -10.53 13.80
N MET A 311 -6.09 -11.22 14.69
CA MET A 311 -7.09 -12.19 14.29
C MET A 311 -8.28 -11.56 13.56
N ASP A 312 -8.72 -10.38 13.98
CA ASP A 312 -9.78 -9.63 13.30
C ASP A 312 -9.34 -9.23 11.88
N PHE A 313 -8.10 -8.77 11.73
CA PHE A 313 -7.55 -8.47 10.40
C PHE A 313 -7.52 -9.71 9.50
N LEU A 314 -6.96 -10.82 9.99
CA LEU A 314 -6.85 -12.07 9.23
C LEU A 314 -8.23 -12.65 8.83
N LYS A 315 -9.26 -12.45 9.65
CA LYS A 315 -10.63 -12.89 9.37
C LYS A 315 -11.36 -12.04 8.34
N HIS A 316 -11.08 -10.74 8.29
CA HIS A 316 -11.84 -9.80 7.47
C HIS A 316 -11.08 -9.34 6.22
N HIS A 317 -9.81 -9.70 6.06
CA HIS A 317 -9.01 -9.33 4.90
C HIS A 317 -8.81 -10.51 3.95
N PRO A 318 -9.03 -10.36 2.63
CA PRO A 318 -8.76 -11.41 1.65
C PRO A 318 -7.25 -11.54 1.45
N LEU A 319 -6.65 -12.64 1.92
CA LEU A 319 -5.21 -12.89 1.89
C LEU A 319 -4.89 -14.04 0.95
N GLN A 320 -3.90 -13.84 0.07
CA GLN A 320 -3.35 -14.90 -0.75
C GLN A 320 -2.31 -15.72 0.02
N THR A 321 -1.48 -15.05 0.82
CA THR A 321 -0.41 -15.73 1.58
C THR A 321 -0.31 -15.17 3.00
N ILE A 322 -0.01 -16.06 3.93
CA ILE A 322 0.42 -15.73 5.29
C ILE A 322 1.90 -16.16 5.41
N ILE A 323 2.77 -15.22 5.75
CA ILE A 323 4.14 -15.52 6.17
C ILE A 323 4.16 -15.54 7.70
N TYR A 324 4.49 -16.68 8.27
CA TYR A 324 4.61 -16.83 9.71
C TYR A 324 6.07 -16.92 10.13
N LEU A 325 6.54 -15.95 10.94
CA LEU A 325 7.90 -15.94 11.44
C LEU A 325 8.00 -16.70 12.76
N LEU A 326 8.91 -17.67 12.79
CA LEU A 326 9.35 -18.41 13.97
C LEU A 326 10.70 -17.84 14.41
N ASN A 327 10.91 -17.68 15.71
CA ASN A 327 12.23 -17.41 16.27
C ASN A 327 13.01 -18.73 16.40
N ALA A 328 14.16 -18.83 15.77
CA ALA A 328 15.00 -20.04 15.79
C ALA A 328 15.36 -20.51 17.22
N GLU A 329 15.52 -19.58 18.17
CA GLU A 329 15.82 -19.89 19.58
C GLU A 329 14.59 -20.43 20.34
N HIS A 330 13.36 -20.17 19.85
CA HIS A 330 12.12 -20.42 20.59
C HIS A 330 10.97 -20.90 19.68
N ILE A 331 11.19 -21.93 18.88
CA ILE A 331 10.21 -22.43 17.89
C ILE A 331 8.98 -23.05 18.58
N SER A 332 9.19 -23.96 19.53
CA SER A 332 8.14 -24.80 20.12
C SER A 332 7.46 -24.20 21.36
N THR A 333 7.25 -22.87 21.38
CA THR A 333 6.56 -22.20 22.49
C THR A 333 5.05 -22.46 22.47
N SER A 334 4.40 -22.40 23.63
CA SER A 334 2.93 -22.50 23.75
C SER A 334 2.21 -21.41 22.94
N ASP A 335 2.76 -20.19 22.93
CA ASP A 335 2.17 -19.05 22.25
C ASP A 335 2.20 -19.22 20.72
N ASN A 336 3.32 -19.73 20.16
CA ASN A 336 3.39 -20.10 18.75
C ASN A 336 2.34 -21.17 18.39
N LYS A 337 2.22 -22.22 19.19
CA LYS A 337 1.27 -23.30 18.94
C LYS A 337 -0.17 -22.81 18.96
N THR A 338 -0.53 -21.99 19.94
CA THR A 338 -1.88 -21.43 20.07
C THR A 338 -2.21 -20.56 18.86
N LEU A 339 -1.35 -19.60 18.51
CA LEU A 339 -1.57 -18.71 17.37
C LEU A 339 -1.66 -19.48 16.04
N LEU A 340 -0.78 -20.46 15.81
CA LEU A 340 -0.79 -21.29 14.61
C LEU A 340 -2.07 -22.11 14.47
N LEU A 341 -2.57 -22.70 15.55
CA LEU A 341 -3.84 -23.42 15.54
C LEU A 341 -5.03 -22.49 15.29
N GLU A 342 -5.03 -21.28 15.84
CA GLU A 342 -6.07 -20.29 15.58
C GLU A 342 -6.06 -19.81 14.12
N ILE A 343 -4.87 -19.52 13.54
CA ILE A 343 -4.74 -19.18 12.12
C ILE A 343 -5.25 -20.35 11.26
N LYS A 344 -4.83 -21.57 11.58
CA LYS A 344 -5.26 -22.76 10.85
C LYS A 344 -6.79 -22.87 10.85
N HIS A 345 -7.42 -22.88 12.03
CA HIS A 345 -8.85 -23.12 12.15
C HIS A 345 -9.72 -21.94 11.66
N ASN A 346 -9.30 -20.71 11.90
CA ASN A 346 -10.12 -19.54 11.57
C ASN A 346 -9.86 -18.96 10.17
N VAL A 347 -8.73 -19.31 9.54
CA VAL A 347 -8.36 -18.78 8.23
C VAL A 347 -8.15 -19.89 7.21
N LEU A 348 -7.17 -20.77 7.40
CA LEU A 348 -6.76 -21.74 6.37
C LEU A 348 -7.80 -22.86 6.16
N ASP A 349 -8.43 -23.34 7.22
CA ASP A 349 -9.50 -24.36 7.10
C ASP A 349 -10.79 -23.75 6.51
N VAL A 350 -10.98 -22.41 6.59
CA VAL A 350 -12.12 -21.68 6.02
C VAL A 350 -11.85 -21.27 4.58
N VAL A 351 -10.64 -20.81 4.27
CA VAL A 351 -10.20 -20.38 2.93
C VAL A 351 -8.97 -21.19 2.52
N PRO A 352 -9.15 -22.40 1.98
CA PRO A 352 -8.05 -23.29 1.61
C PRO A 352 -7.13 -22.76 0.50
N GLN A 353 -7.53 -21.69 -0.20
CA GLN A 353 -6.72 -21.01 -1.22
C GLN A 353 -5.65 -20.09 -0.60
N THR A 354 -5.78 -19.74 0.68
CA THR A 354 -4.75 -18.95 1.37
C THR A 354 -3.56 -19.85 1.70
N HIS A 355 -2.40 -19.53 1.17
CA HIS A 355 -1.16 -20.25 1.45
C HIS A 355 -0.54 -19.81 2.77
N ILE A 356 0.23 -20.69 3.41
CA ILE A 356 1.06 -20.33 4.55
C ILE A 356 2.50 -20.79 4.32
N VAL A 357 3.46 -19.90 4.59
CA VAL A 357 4.90 -20.16 4.52
C VAL A 357 5.53 -19.79 5.86
N PHE A 358 6.44 -20.61 6.33
CA PHE A 358 7.11 -20.43 7.61
C PHE A 358 8.52 -19.92 7.41
N LEU A 359 8.88 -18.83 8.08
CA LEU A 359 10.26 -18.33 8.10
C LEU A 359 10.85 -18.60 9.48
N VAL A 360 11.95 -19.34 9.53
CA VAL A 360 12.75 -19.49 10.76
C VAL A 360 13.80 -18.40 10.78
N ASN A 361 13.53 -17.35 11.56
CA ASN A 361 14.36 -16.16 11.65
C ASN A 361 15.29 -16.21 12.86
N LYS A 362 16.29 -15.32 12.87
CA LYS A 362 17.35 -15.22 13.89
C LYS A 362 18.33 -16.41 13.90
N VAL A 363 18.53 -17.02 12.77
CA VAL A 363 19.58 -18.03 12.60
C VAL A 363 20.99 -17.43 12.81
N ASP A 364 21.11 -16.11 12.69
CA ASP A 364 22.31 -15.35 12.99
C ASP A 364 22.75 -15.44 14.47
N SER A 365 21.87 -15.78 15.40
CA SER A 365 22.20 -16.00 16.81
C SER A 365 22.84 -17.36 17.08
N PHE A 366 22.81 -18.29 16.13
CA PHE A 366 23.39 -19.62 16.30
C PHE A 366 24.90 -19.59 16.27
N ASP A 367 25.52 -20.28 17.23
CA ASP A 367 26.95 -20.52 17.27
C ASP A 367 27.26 -21.95 16.82
N LEU A 368 27.54 -22.08 15.51
CA LEU A 368 27.86 -23.37 14.89
C LEU A 368 29.15 -23.99 15.44
N GLU A 369 30.09 -23.18 16.01
CA GLU A 369 31.31 -23.67 16.63
C GLU A 369 31.06 -24.27 18.01
N SER A 370 30.06 -23.78 18.75
CA SER A 370 29.70 -24.31 20.08
C SER A 370 28.74 -25.50 20.05
N GLY A 371 28.32 -25.94 18.86
CA GLY A 371 27.57 -27.16 18.65
C GLY A 371 26.09 -27.00 18.36
N ASP A 372 25.63 -25.79 17.99
CA ASP A 372 24.28 -25.59 17.48
C ASP A 372 24.15 -26.32 16.11
N ASP A 373 23.14 -27.15 15.97
CA ASP A 373 22.86 -27.86 14.72
C ASP A 373 21.65 -27.26 14.02
N LEU A 374 21.94 -26.51 12.98
CA LEU A 374 20.90 -25.84 12.17
C LEU A 374 19.99 -26.87 11.47
N THR A 375 20.55 -27.96 10.97
CA THR A 375 19.78 -29.01 10.29
C THR A 375 18.78 -29.61 11.24
N GLN A 376 19.24 -30.02 12.43
CA GLN A 376 18.38 -30.61 13.45
C GLN A 376 17.26 -29.61 13.87
N THR A 377 17.61 -28.35 14.07
CA THR A 377 16.63 -27.30 14.47
C THR A 377 15.54 -27.15 13.43
N LEU A 378 15.87 -27.14 12.14
CA LEU A 378 14.89 -27.00 11.06
C LEU A 378 14.06 -28.27 10.87
N ASP A 379 14.67 -29.45 11.01
CA ASP A 379 13.96 -30.74 10.99
C ASP A 379 12.94 -30.81 12.14
N ASP A 380 13.33 -30.39 13.34
CA ASP A 380 12.45 -30.34 14.52
C ASP A 380 11.30 -29.32 14.29
N ALA A 381 11.59 -28.17 13.67
CA ALA A 381 10.59 -27.19 13.30
C ALA A 381 9.55 -27.77 12.32
N CYS A 382 10.02 -28.43 11.26
CA CYS A 382 9.14 -29.09 10.29
C CYS A 382 8.27 -30.17 10.95
N GLN A 383 8.84 -31.02 11.77
CA GLN A 383 8.10 -32.06 12.49
C GLN A 383 7.06 -31.49 13.47
N ASP A 384 7.38 -30.40 14.15
CA ASP A 384 6.42 -29.76 15.07
C ASP A 384 5.26 -29.12 14.32
N LEU A 385 5.51 -28.51 13.15
CA LEU A 385 4.48 -27.99 12.28
C LEU A 385 3.58 -29.12 11.71
N GLU A 386 4.16 -30.24 11.32
CA GLU A 386 3.41 -31.43 10.88
C GLU A 386 2.50 -31.97 11.99
N LYS A 387 2.99 -32.02 13.24
CA LYS A 387 2.17 -32.43 14.42
C LYS A 387 1.00 -31.46 14.66
N LEU A 388 1.12 -30.21 14.31
CA LEU A 388 0.03 -29.20 14.34
C LEU A 388 -0.93 -29.34 13.16
N GLY A 389 -0.65 -30.26 12.22
CA GLY A 389 -1.53 -30.57 11.08
C GLY A 389 -1.26 -29.72 9.84
N PHE A 390 -0.11 -29.08 9.73
CA PHE A 390 0.37 -28.49 8.48
C PHE A 390 1.03 -29.58 7.65
N LYS A 391 0.52 -29.85 6.46
CA LYS A 391 1.05 -30.90 5.57
C LYS A 391 2.20 -30.30 4.75
N GLU A 392 3.35 -31.00 4.73
CA GLU A 392 4.54 -30.58 3.97
C GLU A 392 4.82 -29.08 4.14
N PRO A 393 5.05 -28.60 5.40
CA PRO A 393 5.17 -27.17 5.68
C PRO A 393 6.39 -26.59 4.95
N GLN A 394 6.18 -25.57 4.14
CA GLN A 394 7.26 -24.83 3.47
C GLN A 394 8.00 -23.99 4.50
N VAL A 395 9.28 -24.30 4.75
CA VAL A 395 10.09 -23.62 5.75
C VAL A 395 11.35 -23.04 5.09
N ILE A 396 11.59 -21.76 5.30
CA ILE A 396 12.75 -21.02 4.80
C ILE A 396 13.48 -20.41 6.00
N PRO A 397 14.73 -20.80 6.28
CA PRO A 397 15.55 -20.15 7.28
C PRO A 397 16.05 -18.78 6.77
N VAL A 398 16.05 -17.77 7.65
CA VAL A 398 16.48 -16.41 7.30
C VAL A 398 17.29 -15.74 8.40
N MET A 399 18.25 -14.91 8.00
CA MET A 399 18.95 -13.95 8.85
C MET A 399 18.50 -12.54 8.48
N ALA A 400 17.28 -12.15 8.92
CA ALA A 400 16.67 -10.88 8.52
C ALA A 400 17.50 -9.67 8.95
N TYR A 401 18.20 -9.74 10.07
CA TYR A 401 19.04 -8.65 10.57
C TYR A 401 20.30 -8.47 9.69
N ALA A 402 21.00 -9.54 9.36
CA ALA A 402 22.14 -9.50 8.44
C ALA A 402 21.71 -9.03 7.05
N ALA A 403 20.58 -9.53 6.53
CA ALA A 403 20.02 -9.13 5.24
C ALA A 403 19.73 -7.63 5.17
N ARG A 404 19.16 -7.04 6.23
CA ARG A 404 18.94 -5.60 6.35
C ARG A 404 20.25 -4.82 6.21
N LEU A 405 21.30 -5.20 6.95
CA LEU A 405 22.59 -4.54 6.89
C LEU A 405 23.21 -4.63 5.49
N PHE A 406 23.15 -5.80 4.85
CA PHE A 406 23.68 -5.99 3.50
C PHE A 406 22.93 -5.15 2.46
N LYS A 407 21.59 -5.11 2.49
CA LYS A 407 20.80 -4.26 1.59
C LYS A 407 21.09 -2.77 1.81
N MET A 408 21.15 -2.30 3.06
CA MET A 408 21.52 -0.91 3.37
C MET A 408 22.91 -0.55 2.81
N ALA A 409 23.89 -1.45 2.90
CA ALA A 409 25.22 -1.23 2.33
C ALA A 409 25.20 -1.19 0.79
N LEU A 410 24.43 -2.05 0.13
CA LEU A 410 24.23 -2.03 -1.32
C LEU A 410 23.58 -0.73 -1.80
N MET A 411 22.65 -0.19 -1.02
CA MET A 411 21.94 1.08 -1.29
C MET A 411 22.74 2.34 -0.88
N GLY A 412 23.96 2.19 -0.38
CA GLY A 412 24.82 3.32 0.01
C GLY A 412 24.37 4.01 1.30
N GLN A 413 23.73 3.27 2.21
CA GLN A 413 23.25 3.78 3.52
C GLN A 413 24.15 3.37 4.68
N GLU A 414 25.36 2.87 4.44
CA GLU A 414 26.34 2.42 5.44
C GLU A 414 26.78 3.51 6.42
N ASN A 415 26.57 4.76 6.06
CA ASN A 415 26.84 5.92 6.93
C ASN A 415 25.88 6.00 8.13
N ARG A 416 24.72 5.32 8.05
CA ARG A 416 23.75 5.21 9.15
C ARG A 416 24.11 4.12 10.15
N PHE A 417 25.08 3.24 9.84
CA PHE A 417 25.47 2.15 10.72
C PHE A 417 26.07 2.66 12.03
N THR A 418 25.55 2.16 13.13
CA THR A 418 26.14 2.29 14.46
C THR A 418 27.49 1.57 14.52
N ARG A 419 28.26 1.82 15.59
CA ARG A 419 29.52 1.10 15.80
C ARG A 419 29.29 -0.42 15.93
N LYS A 420 28.19 -0.83 16.55
CA LYS A 420 27.83 -2.23 16.73
C LYS A 420 27.49 -2.86 15.38
N GLU A 421 26.64 -2.24 14.59
CA GLU A 421 26.24 -2.73 13.27
C GLU A 421 27.42 -2.88 12.30
N LYS A 422 28.44 -2.01 12.39
CA LYS A 422 29.67 -2.16 11.59
C LYS A 422 30.47 -3.41 11.94
N LEU A 423 30.46 -3.82 13.21
CA LEU A 423 31.12 -5.04 13.66
C LEU A 423 30.30 -6.28 13.26
N GLU A 424 29.00 -6.24 13.48
CA GLU A 424 28.09 -7.31 13.12
C GLU A 424 28.03 -7.54 11.61
N PHE A 425 28.08 -6.46 10.80
CA PHE A 425 28.19 -6.57 9.35
C PHE A 425 29.43 -7.38 8.93
N ALA A 426 30.59 -7.11 9.55
CA ALA A 426 31.82 -7.81 9.22
C ALA A 426 31.73 -9.30 9.59
N ASP A 427 31.20 -9.61 10.77
CA ASP A 427 30.97 -10.96 11.26
C ASP A 427 30.03 -11.75 10.33
N PHE A 428 28.85 -11.20 10.02
CA PHE A 428 27.90 -11.86 9.11
C PHE A 428 28.47 -12.04 7.70
N PHE A 429 29.25 -11.08 7.21
CA PHE A 429 29.88 -11.16 5.90
C PHE A 429 30.90 -12.31 5.86
N GLU A 430 31.71 -12.47 6.91
CA GLU A 430 32.67 -13.56 7.05
C GLU A 430 31.95 -14.92 7.13
N ARG A 431 30.96 -15.05 7.99
CA ARG A 431 30.15 -16.27 8.14
C ARG A 431 29.49 -16.72 6.84
N CYS A 432 28.90 -15.78 6.08
CA CYS A 432 28.25 -16.11 4.82
C CYS A 432 29.22 -16.57 3.73
N LEU A 433 30.41 -15.95 3.62
CA LEU A 433 31.32 -16.18 2.49
C LEU A 433 32.51 -17.09 2.82
N GLU A 434 33.08 -16.98 4.01
CA GLU A 434 34.28 -17.70 4.39
C GLU A 434 33.96 -19.00 5.11
N GLU A 435 32.95 -19.00 6.00
CA GLU A 435 32.49 -20.19 6.72
C GLU A 435 31.41 -20.97 5.95
N ASN A 436 30.98 -20.49 4.78
CA ASN A 436 30.00 -21.14 3.89
C ASN A 436 28.61 -21.34 4.52
N LEU A 437 28.17 -20.44 5.40
CA LEU A 437 26.81 -20.43 5.93
C LEU A 437 25.83 -19.93 4.85
N ASP A 438 25.31 -20.87 4.07
CA ASP A 438 24.37 -20.61 2.98
C ASP A 438 23.00 -21.18 3.31
N LEU A 439 22.09 -20.32 3.81
CA LEU A 439 20.77 -20.74 4.27
C LEU A 439 19.87 -21.27 3.15
N THR A 440 20.16 -20.95 1.90
CA THR A 440 19.38 -21.48 0.77
C THR A 440 19.45 -23.00 0.65
N LYS A 441 20.44 -23.65 1.30
CA LYS A 441 20.62 -25.11 1.32
C LYS A 441 19.79 -25.84 2.38
N TYR A 442 19.14 -25.10 3.27
CA TYR A 442 18.45 -25.64 4.45
C TYR A 442 16.92 -25.44 4.40
N GLN A 443 16.38 -25.26 3.22
CA GLN A 443 14.93 -25.11 3.02
C GLN A 443 14.23 -26.46 3.14
N CYS A 444 12.98 -26.45 3.61
CA CYS A 444 12.17 -27.66 3.78
C CYS A 444 10.89 -27.56 2.93
N HIS A 445 10.61 -28.60 2.16
CA HIS A 445 9.47 -28.70 1.21
C HIS A 445 9.34 -27.54 0.22
N ILE A 446 10.42 -26.81 -0.01
CA ILE A 446 10.56 -25.74 -1.01
C ILE A 446 12.02 -25.70 -1.45
N ASP A 447 12.27 -25.32 -2.68
CA ASP A 447 13.63 -25.19 -3.24
C ASP A 447 13.70 -23.90 -4.07
N LEU A 448 14.10 -22.82 -3.41
CA LEU A 448 14.29 -21.50 -3.99
C LEU A 448 15.75 -21.07 -3.83
N PRO A 449 16.53 -21.02 -4.92
CA PRO A 449 17.96 -20.74 -4.83
C PRO A 449 18.28 -19.34 -4.31
N GLY A 450 17.34 -18.41 -4.43
CA GLY A 450 17.55 -17.00 -4.14
C GLY A 450 18.46 -16.34 -5.17
N GLN A 451 18.03 -15.28 -5.82
CA GLN A 451 18.88 -14.57 -6.78
C GLN A 451 19.60 -13.42 -6.11
N ALA A 452 20.94 -13.45 -6.13
CA ALA A 452 21.72 -12.31 -5.66
C ALA A 452 21.47 -11.10 -6.57
N PRO A 453 21.20 -9.90 -6.01
CA PRO A 453 21.02 -8.71 -6.84
C PRO A 453 22.33 -8.36 -7.57
N THR A 454 22.21 -7.88 -8.81
CA THR A 454 23.38 -7.42 -9.56
C THR A 454 23.93 -6.14 -8.93
N ALA A 455 25.16 -6.20 -8.42
CA ALA A 455 25.80 -5.06 -7.79
C ALA A 455 27.28 -4.95 -8.25
N SER A 456 27.76 -3.72 -8.37
CA SER A 456 29.14 -3.44 -8.77
C SER A 456 29.73 -2.29 -7.99
N GLY A 457 31.05 -2.24 -7.91
CA GLY A 457 31.80 -1.24 -7.15
C GLY A 457 32.10 -1.70 -5.72
N SER A 458 32.47 -0.76 -4.86
CA SER A 458 32.87 -1.04 -3.47
C SER A 458 32.25 -0.06 -2.50
N VAL A 459 32.17 -0.45 -1.23
CA VAL A 459 31.69 0.37 -0.12
C VAL A 459 32.67 0.26 1.05
N ILE A 460 32.82 1.34 1.82
CA ILE A 460 33.70 1.39 2.99
C ILE A 460 32.86 1.32 4.25
N ILE A 461 33.02 0.26 5.04
CA ILE A 461 32.34 0.07 6.30
C ILE A 461 33.39 -0.05 7.41
N GLY A 462 33.39 0.90 8.34
CA GLY A 462 34.40 0.98 9.37
C GLY A 462 35.79 1.32 8.77
N LYS A 463 36.70 0.35 8.79
CA LYS A 463 38.07 0.47 8.23
C LYS A 463 38.28 -0.43 7.02
N HIS A 464 37.28 -1.19 6.61
CA HIS A 464 37.40 -2.20 5.57
C HIS A 464 36.63 -1.77 4.32
N THR A 465 37.16 -2.15 3.15
CA THR A 465 36.52 -1.95 1.86
C THR A 465 35.94 -3.29 1.41
N TYR A 466 34.64 -3.29 1.12
CA TYR A 466 33.90 -4.47 0.66
C TYR A 466 33.48 -4.32 -0.79
N ASP A 467 33.62 -5.40 -1.57
CA ASP A 467 33.09 -5.47 -2.92
C ASP A 467 31.57 -5.67 -2.86
N LYS A 468 30.81 -4.85 -3.62
CA LYS A 468 29.34 -4.92 -3.62
C LYS A 468 28.80 -6.23 -4.21
N GLY A 469 29.52 -6.85 -5.17
CA GLY A 469 29.13 -8.15 -5.70
C GLY A 469 29.23 -9.25 -4.63
N LYS A 470 30.27 -9.19 -3.78
CA LYS A 470 30.38 -10.11 -2.63
C LYS A 470 29.33 -9.84 -1.56
N ILE A 471 28.96 -8.58 -1.32
CA ILE A 471 27.85 -8.26 -0.40
C ILE A 471 26.53 -8.82 -0.95
N ALA A 472 26.30 -8.73 -2.24
CA ALA A 472 25.11 -9.31 -2.89
C ALA A 472 25.07 -10.84 -2.72
N GLU A 473 26.23 -11.52 -2.85
CA GLU A 473 26.32 -12.97 -2.58
C GLU A 473 26.10 -13.30 -1.10
N ALA A 474 26.66 -12.52 -0.18
CA ALA A 474 26.38 -12.67 1.25
C ALA A 474 24.89 -12.47 1.57
N LEU A 475 24.25 -11.50 0.91
CA LEU A 475 22.80 -11.27 1.02
C LEU A 475 22.01 -12.51 0.56
N ARG A 476 22.39 -13.15 -0.54
CA ARG A 476 21.76 -14.39 -1.00
C ARG A 476 21.85 -15.48 0.09
N CYS A 477 23.02 -15.64 0.68
CA CYS A 477 23.24 -16.63 1.73
C CYS A 477 22.37 -16.44 2.97
N THR A 478 21.83 -15.24 3.23
CA THR A 478 20.92 -14.98 4.36
C THR A 478 19.53 -15.61 4.21
N GLY A 479 19.19 -16.22 3.07
CA GLY A 479 17.88 -16.75 2.77
C GLY A 479 16.82 -15.72 2.36
N ILE A 480 17.10 -14.42 2.51
CA ILE A 480 16.11 -13.36 2.20
C ILE A 480 15.79 -13.28 0.71
N CYS A 481 16.77 -13.59 -0.17
CA CYS A 481 16.56 -13.61 -1.61
C CYS A 481 15.61 -14.74 -2.01
N SER A 482 15.63 -15.88 -1.33
CA SER A 482 14.66 -16.97 -1.56
C SER A 482 13.24 -16.54 -1.20
N VAL A 483 13.06 -15.71 -0.15
CA VAL A 483 11.75 -15.15 0.19
C VAL A 483 11.31 -14.12 -0.85
N ALA A 484 12.24 -13.30 -1.37
CA ALA A 484 11.93 -12.37 -2.45
C ALA A 484 11.50 -13.12 -3.73
N ASP A 485 12.22 -14.17 -4.12
CA ASP A 485 11.87 -15.02 -5.27
C ASP A 485 10.48 -15.66 -5.08
N LEU A 486 10.17 -16.16 -3.86
CA LEU A 486 8.84 -16.70 -3.52
C LEU A 486 7.72 -15.67 -3.77
N LEU A 487 7.92 -14.46 -3.29
CA LEU A 487 6.95 -13.38 -3.43
C LEU A 487 6.84 -12.91 -4.89
N ASP A 488 7.95 -12.79 -5.59
CA ASP A 488 8.00 -12.41 -6.99
C ASP A 488 7.31 -13.44 -7.90
N GLU A 489 7.59 -14.74 -7.70
CA GLU A 489 6.90 -15.82 -8.40
C GLU A 489 5.39 -15.80 -8.14
N ALA A 490 4.98 -15.61 -6.88
CA ALA A 490 3.57 -15.55 -6.50
C ALA A 490 2.86 -14.38 -7.17
N VAL A 491 3.49 -13.20 -7.22
CA VAL A 491 2.96 -11.99 -7.86
C VAL A 491 2.85 -12.17 -9.39
N HIS A 492 3.87 -12.78 -10.02
CA HIS A 492 3.88 -13.01 -11.47
C HIS A 492 2.85 -14.04 -11.94
N HIS A 493 2.53 -15.04 -11.13
CA HIS A 493 1.57 -16.07 -11.48
C HIS A 493 0.13 -15.76 -11.04
N TYR A 494 -0.05 -14.66 -10.29
CA TYR A 494 -1.37 -14.29 -9.77
C TYR A 494 -2.31 -13.84 -10.87
N GLN A 495 -3.53 -14.40 -10.86
CA GLN A 495 -4.62 -13.98 -11.72
C GLN A 495 -5.70 -13.31 -10.85
N PRO A 496 -6.31 -12.19 -11.28
CA PRO A 496 -7.34 -11.48 -10.50
C PRO A 496 -8.55 -12.35 -10.13
N GLU A 497 -8.86 -13.36 -10.96
CA GLU A 497 -9.91 -14.33 -10.72
C GLU A 497 -9.64 -15.25 -9.53
N ASP A 498 -8.37 -15.40 -9.15
CA ASP A 498 -7.92 -16.21 -8.00
C ASP A 498 -7.99 -15.47 -6.67
N LYS A 499 -8.54 -14.25 -6.66
CA LYS A 499 -8.67 -13.47 -5.42
C LYS A 499 -9.54 -14.23 -4.42
N PRO A 500 -9.00 -14.66 -3.27
CA PRO A 500 -9.77 -15.33 -2.26
C PRO A 500 -10.79 -14.37 -1.63
N LEU A 501 -11.87 -14.93 -1.12
CA LEU A 501 -12.74 -14.21 -0.18
C LEU A 501 -12.06 -14.16 1.18
N SER A 502 -12.39 -13.17 2.00
CA SER A 502 -12.00 -13.21 3.41
C SER A 502 -12.72 -14.35 4.14
N PRO A 503 -12.15 -14.91 5.21
CA PRO A 503 -12.84 -15.93 6.01
C PRO A 503 -14.23 -15.50 6.48
N ALA A 504 -14.41 -14.23 6.83
CA ALA A 504 -15.71 -13.68 7.23
C ALA A 504 -16.73 -13.72 6.08
N GLU A 505 -16.33 -13.35 4.86
CA GLU A 505 -17.19 -13.42 3.66
C GLU A 505 -17.59 -14.86 3.32
N VAL A 506 -16.65 -15.81 3.42
CA VAL A 506 -16.94 -17.25 3.19
C VAL A 506 -17.95 -17.76 4.20
N LEU A 507 -17.76 -17.46 5.48
CA LEU A 507 -18.67 -17.87 6.54
C LEU A 507 -20.07 -17.20 6.40
N GLN A 508 -20.12 -15.96 5.94
CA GLN A 508 -21.39 -15.29 5.68
C GLN A 508 -22.11 -15.95 4.52
N GLN A 509 -21.43 -16.22 3.39
CA GLN A 509 -22.03 -16.93 2.25
C GLN A 509 -22.54 -18.33 2.61
N GLN A 510 -21.84 -19.05 3.50
CA GLN A 510 -22.30 -20.34 4.01
C GLN A 510 -23.58 -20.22 4.84
N LYS A 511 -23.69 -19.19 5.69
CA LYS A 511 -24.91 -18.88 6.44
C LYS A 511 -26.05 -18.51 5.51
N ASP A 512 -25.81 -17.61 4.57
CA ASP A 512 -26.83 -17.15 3.60
C ASP A 512 -27.30 -18.28 2.68
N GLY A 513 -26.40 -19.22 2.33
CA GLY A 513 -26.74 -20.42 1.57
C GLY A 513 -27.51 -21.48 2.36
N ALA A 514 -27.39 -21.48 3.69
CA ALA A 514 -28.11 -22.38 4.58
C ALA A 514 -29.50 -21.85 4.99
N LEU A 515 -29.76 -20.56 4.79
CA LEU A 515 -31.04 -19.91 5.10
C LEU A 515 -32.05 -20.16 3.98
N SER A 516 -33.31 -20.42 4.34
CA SER A 516 -34.43 -20.43 3.42
C SER A 516 -34.71 -19.02 2.87
N GLU A 517 -35.40 -18.92 1.72
CA GLU A 517 -35.75 -17.60 1.14
C GLU A 517 -36.62 -16.76 2.11
N GLU A 518 -37.47 -17.41 2.92
CA GLU A 518 -38.29 -16.73 3.94
C GLU A 518 -37.44 -16.16 5.08
N GLU A 519 -36.36 -16.86 5.50
CA GLU A 519 -35.42 -16.38 6.53
C GLU A 519 -34.54 -15.24 6.01
N LYS A 520 -34.18 -15.25 4.73
CA LYS A 520 -33.45 -14.14 4.09
C LYS A 520 -34.29 -12.86 4.00
N GLU A 521 -35.58 -12.98 3.63
CA GLU A 521 -36.52 -11.85 3.65
C GLU A 521 -36.67 -11.26 5.08
N LEU A 522 -36.79 -12.11 6.09
CA LEU A 522 -36.91 -11.68 7.48
C LEU A 522 -35.66 -10.95 7.98
N LEU A 523 -34.45 -11.41 7.60
CA LEU A 523 -33.20 -10.75 7.94
C LEU A 523 -33.05 -9.41 7.22
N ALA A 524 -33.43 -9.34 5.94
CA ALA A 524 -33.41 -8.09 5.18
C ALA A 524 -34.36 -7.04 5.77
N ASP A 525 -35.55 -7.47 6.23
CA ASP A 525 -36.51 -6.61 6.93
C ASP A 525 -35.96 -6.14 8.28
N LEU A 526 -35.20 -6.99 8.99
CA LEU A 526 -34.56 -6.64 10.27
C LEU A 526 -33.42 -5.62 10.06
N ASP A 527 -32.56 -5.86 9.06
CA ASP A 527 -31.47 -4.94 8.71
C ASP A 527 -32.03 -3.57 8.26
N GLN A 528 -33.15 -3.57 7.52
CA GLN A 528 -33.83 -2.34 7.15
C GLN A 528 -34.44 -1.64 8.36
N TRP A 529 -35.04 -2.40 9.28
CA TRP A 529 -35.59 -1.87 10.51
C TRP A 529 -34.50 -1.29 11.43
N GLU A 530 -33.35 -1.95 11.56
CA GLU A 530 -32.19 -1.44 12.30
C GLU A 530 -31.64 -0.16 11.66
N GLN A 531 -31.53 -0.08 10.33
CA GLN A 531 -31.09 1.14 9.63
C GLN A 531 -32.08 2.30 9.76
N GLU A 532 -33.39 2.02 9.79
CA GLU A 532 -34.43 3.04 9.95
C GLU A 532 -34.63 3.49 11.41
N ASN A 533 -34.21 2.67 12.38
CA ASN A 533 -34.35 2.91 13.83
C ASN A 533 -32.99 3.01 14.55
N VAL A 534 -31.94 3.43 13.84
CA VAL A 534 -30.72 3.91 14.52
C VAL A 534 -31.09 5.19 15.23
N ASP A 535 -31.49 5.09 16.53
CA ASP A 535 -31.59 6.23 17.40
C ASP A 535 -30.25 6.97 17.39
N GLU A 536 -30.28 8.27 17.17
CA GLU A 536 -29.11 9.13 17.37
C GLU A 536 -28.53 8.80 18.75
N PRO A 537 -27.21 8.59 18.88
CA PRO A 537 -26.62 8.29 20.18
C PRO A 537 -27.00 9.42 21.11
N LEU A 538 -27.72 9.06 22.20
CA LEU A 538 -28.07 10.00 23.25
C LEU A 538 -26.80 10.75 23.66
N SER A 539 -26.89 12.07 23.80
CA SER A 539 -25.75 12.83 24.31
C SER A 539 -25.35 12.32 25.68
N GLU A 540 -24.08 12.38 26.06
CA GLU A 540 -23.60 11.96 27.40
C GLU A 540 -24.43 12.58 28.53
N GLU A 541 -25.01 13.78 28.29
CA GLU A 541 -25.93 14.47 29.21
C GLU A 541 -27.29 13.76 29.30
N GLN A 542 -27.80 13.14 28.23
CA GLN A 542 -29.04 12.39 28.21
C GLN A 542 -28.90 11.02 28.87
N GLU A 543 -27.79 10.31 28.59
CA GLU A 543 -27.49 9.05 29.29
C GLU A 543 -27.33 9.24 30.81
N MET A 544 -26.70 10.35 31.22
CA MET A 544 -26.54 10.70 32.62
C MET A 544 -27.87 11.06 33.27
N ALA A 545 -28.76 11.73 32.53
CA ALA A 545 -30.11 12.09 33.04
C ALA A 545 -30.99 10.85 33.21
N ASP A 546 -30.96 9.91 32.30
CA ASP A 546 -31.71 8.65 32.38
C ASP A 546 -31.18 7.76 33.52
N LEU A 547 -29.84 7.68 33.69
CA LEU A 547 -29.23 6.98 34.83
C LEU A 547 -29.60 7.58 36.18
N LEU A 548 -29.71 8.92 36.28
CA LEU A 548 -30.15 9.60 37.51
C LEU A 548 -31.64 9.37 37.78
N ALA A 549 -32.49 9.35 36.75
CA ALA A 549 -33.92 9.07 36.88
C ALA A 549 -34.17 7.62 37.34
N ASP A 550 -33.41 6.65 36.84
CA ASP A 550 -33.46 5.25 37.27
C ASP A 550 -32.99 5.08 38.72
N LEU A 551 -32.00 5.84 39.17
CA LEU A 551 -31.52 5.85 40.55
C LEU A 551 -32.58 6.43 41.51
N ASP A 552 -33.23 7.55 41.17
CA ASP A 552 -34.31 8.15 41.94
C ASP A 552 -35.50 7.20 42.05
N GLN A 553 -35.85 6.50 40.97
CA GLN A 553 -36.95 5.52 40.97
C GLN A 553 -36.61 4.26 41.78
N TRP A 554 -35.33 3.87 41.84
CA TRP A 554 -34.86 2.78 42.69
C TRP A 554 -34.88 3.17 44.18
N GLU A 555 -34.51 4.42 44.52
CA GLU A 555 -34.60 4.92 45.91
C GLU A 555 -36.03 5.06 46.38
N GLU A 556 -36.99 5.52 45.55
CA GLU A 556 -38.41 5.59 45.87
C GLU A 556 -39.04 4.19 46.08
N ASN A 557 -38.58 3.17 45.35
CA ASN A 557 -39.10 1.81 45.49
C ASN A 557 -38.48 1.01 46.65
N ASN A 558 -37.41 1.51 47.27
CA ASN A 558 -36.72 0.84 48.39
C ASN A 558 -36.73 1.65 49.70
N SER A 559 -37.46 2.76 49.77
CA SER A 559 -37.78 3.49 51.02
C SER A 559 -39.21 3.22 51.46
#